data_e74462bfe9f176ed17daf81c801680a6
#
_entry.id   e74462bfe9f176ed17daf81c801680a6
#
_cell.length_a   1.000
_cell.length_b   1.000
_cell.length_c   1.000
_cell.angle_alpha   90.00
_cell.angle_beta   90.00
_cell.angle_gamma   90.00
#
_symmetry.space_group_name_H-M   'P 1'
#
loop_
_entity.id
_entity.type
_entity.pdbx_description
1 polymer ?
#
loop_
_entity_poly.entity_id
_entity_poly.type
_entity_poly.pdbx_seq_one_letter_code
_entity_poly.pdbx_strand_id
1 'polypeptide(L)'
;ATDAEQFRGAVAFTATDMAGNTSDSKADTQRINIVDNISPERTVSYSPAKQVVDAATGLQKTSYQYEQEGTDSVLYYDGDVTVTFRIEEANFYAEDVIIAVNGEKRVPDQWIQNGDVWTGTMTLSGDGDYYVTMDDTDRSDNKMHSYQSEKIVIDTTAPVIHVTYGNQDVKRTEGSRLYFDRTQTATIQITEHNFRADDVAAEVTAVDVTGRNVAVADYAAYLSNRGNWKKDGDVYTATITYPVDANYTFDISYHDLALNEAADYTPDLFTVDQTVPDNLSISYSEGVQQQRVGVTPFRYYNQMMTVTIAGEDATSGIEHFVYNYRNTSSVSAVNAQLLEAAIEKAEVIQNGRLFTARFTIPKYVLQGRNQFNGTVDFEAYDYSDNKSGLNDSERIVVDNLVPTVSVTYNDPVREVNGIAYYAGNIDATVEIHEANFYAEDVQISVEKDGQSGYGINANWTENSADVHTGTFRLSEDGDYLITVNYTDRSGNCMETYTSGQLTIDTQHPGIYVSGLQADSANKEEPYGFTLTVSDSADNLLAGDIAPVLTAVTCDESGNYTTQEVE
;
A
#
# COMPACT_ATOMS: atom_id res chain seq x y z
N ALA A 1 -24.92 -35.32 58.89
CA ALA A 1 -24.56 -34.85 57.56
C ALA A 1 -24.84 -35.97 56.56
N THR A 2 -25.54 -35.71 55.52
CA THR A 2 -25.68 -36.62 54.36
C THR A 2 -24.40 -36.48 53.52
N ASP A 3 -24.13 -37.48 52.71
CA ASP A 3 -22.86 -37.56 51.90
C ASP A 3 -22.62 -36.38 50.94
N ALA A 4 -23.40 -35.31 51.00
CA ALA A 4 -23.30 -34.14 50.16
C ALA A 4 -23.48 -32.80 50.90
N GLU A 5 -23.35 -32.80 52.23
CA GLU A 5 -23.54 -31.59 53.03
C GLU A 5 -22.25 -31.09 53.65
N GLN A 6 -22.00 -29.82 53.55
CA GLN A 6 -20.96 -29.11 54.28
C GLN A 6 -21.55 -28.55 55.57
N PHE A 7 -20.89 -28.82 56.70
CA PHE A 7 -21.27 -28.32 58.00
C PHE A 7 -20.12 -27.49 58.60
N ARG A 8 -20.47 -26.32 59.08
CA ARG A 8 -19.53 -25.49 59.87
C ARG A 8 -20.27 -24.91 61.06
N GLY A 9 -19.93 -25.31 62.23
CA GLY A 9 -20.59 -24.83 63.44
C GLY A 9 -20.09 -25.42 64.72
N ALA A 10 -20.66 -25.01 65.81
CA ALA A 10 -20.40 -25.54 67.11
C ALA A 10 -21.42 -26.61 67.52
N VAL A 11 -20.99 -27.59 68.21
CA VAL A 11 -21.85 -28.66 68.75
C VAL A 11 -22.24 -28.33 70.20
N ALA A 12 -23.52 -28.29 70.44
CA ALA A 12 -24.06 -28.07 71.76
C ALA A 12 -24.86 -29.32 72.21
N PHE A 13 -24.78 -29.63 73.43
CA PHE A 13 -25.47 -30.75 74.04
C PHE A 13 -26.31 -30.29 75.22
N THR A 14 -27.47 -30.85 75.35
CA THR A 14 -28.29 -30.82 76.53
C THR A 14 -28.62 -32.24 76.94
N ALA A 15 -28.78 -32.53 78.17
CA ALA A 15 -29.25 -33.81 78.66
C ALA A 15 -30.49 -33.61 79.51
N THR A 16 -31.49 -34.48 79.33
CA THR A 16 -32.69 -34.48 80.18
C THR A 16 -32.73 -35.80 80.93
N ASP A 17 -32.94 -35.73 82.20
CA ASP A 17 -33.10 -36.92 83.01
C ASP A 17 -34.52 -37.49 82.95
N MET A 18 -34.72 -38.67 83.53
CA MET A 18 -36.03 -39.35 83.53
C MET A 18 -37.10 -38.56 84.31
N ALA A 19 -36.75 -37.63 85.15
CA ALA A 19 -37.65 -36.73 85.89
C ALA A 19 -38.02 -35.48 85.11
N GLY A 20 -37.49 -35.29 83.87
CA GLY A 20 -37.72 -34.17 83.04
C GLY A 20 -36.80 -32.96 83.27
N ASN A 21 -35.80 -33.08 84.13
CA ASN A 21 -34.86 -31.97 84.36
C ASN A 21 -33.86 -31.90 83.21
N THR A 22 -33.76 -30.80 82.61
CA THR A 22 -32.85 -30.55 81.46
C THR A 22 -31.61 -29.80 81.97
N SER A 23 -30.45 -30.25 81.59
CA SER A 23 -29.20 -29.60 81.93
C SER A 23 -29.10 -28.27 81.17
N ASP A 24 -28.29 -27.33 81.63
CA ASP A 24 -27.87 -26.20 80.86
C ASP A 24 -27.15 -26.69 79.59
N SER A 25 -27.39 -26.00 78.57
CA SER A 25 -26.70 -26.28 77.31
C SER A 25 -25.20 -26.10 77.45
N LYS A 26 -24.45 -27.09 77.08
CA LYS A 26 -22.99 -27.03 76.95
C LYS A 26 -22.64 -27.04 75.51
N ALA A 27 -22.20 -25.89 75.00
CA ALA A 27 -21.69 -25.73 73.66
C ALA A 27 -20.16 -25.64 73.73
N ASP A 28 -19.47 -26.29 72.82
CA ASP A 28 -18.07 -26.01 72.56
C ASP A 28 -18.02 -24.78 71.57
N THR A 29 -18.22 -23.60 72.18
CA THR A 29 -18.18 -22.35 71.45
C THR A 29 -16.76 -21.91 71.08
N GLN A 30 -15.76 -22.60 71.56
CA GLN A 30 -14.34 -22.35 71.35
C GLN A 30 -13.80 -23.10 70.08
N ARG A 31 -14.53 -24.12 69.61
CA ARG A 31 -14.15 -24.92 68.43
C ARG A 31 -15.26 -24.94 67.41
N ILE A 32 -14.89 -24.50 66.22
CA ILE A 32 -15.72 -24.71 65.04
C ILE A 32 -15.41 -26.10 64.51
N ASN A 33 -16.43 -26.94 64.40
CA ASN A 33 -16.31 -28.27 63.79
C ASN A 33 -16.73 -28.11 62.32
N ILE A 34 -15.91 -28.64 61.45
CA ILE A 34 -16.16 -28.66 60.01
C ILE A 34 -16.26 -30.14 59.62
N VAL A 35 -17.32 -30.49 58.94
CA VAL A 35 -17.49 -31.75 58.23
C VAL A 35 -17.71 -31.40 56.80
N ASP A 36 -16.81 -31.77 55.95
CA ASP A 36 -16.78 -31.42 54.57
C ASP A 36 -16.33 -32.60 53.72
N ASN A 37 -17.14 -32.99 52.76
CA ASN A 37 -16.87 -34.06 51.81
C ASN A 37 -17.05 -33.63 50.36
N ILE A 38 -17.09 -32.31 50.13
CA ILE A 38 -17.24 -31.72 48.82
C ILE A 38 -15.89 -31.15 48.41
N SER A 39 -15.41 -31.57 47.27
CA SER A 39 -14.19 -30.99 46.69
C SER A 39 -14.45 -29.58 46.17
N PRO A 40 -13.52 -28.62 46.35
CA PRO A 40 -13.65 -27.29 45.76
C PRO A 40 -13.82 -27.37 44.25
N GLU A 41 -14.80 -26.63 43.72
CA GLU A 41 -15.01 -26.50 42.29
C GLU A 41 -14.38 -25.18 41.77
N ARG A 42 -13.77 -25.25 40.62
CA ARG A 42 -13.07 -24.10 40.04
C ARG A 42 -13.53 -23.73 38.66
N THR A 43 -13.39 -22.44 38.35
CA THR A 43 -13.41 -21.92 37.01
C THR A 43 -12.27 -20.90 36.86
N VAL A 44 -11.54 -20.97 35.75
CA VAL A 44 -10.51 -19.96 35.41
C VAL A 44 -10.89 -19.32 34.11
N SER A 45 -10.80 -18.02 34.06
CA SER A 45 -11.09 -17.23 32.86
C SER A 45 -10.06 -16.16 32.65
N TYR A 46 -9.96 -15.70 31.40
CA TYR A 46 -9.00 -14.72 30.94
C TYR A 46 -9.72 -13.52 30.33
N SER A 47 -9.19 -12.34 30.54
CA SER A 47 -9.72 -11.08 30.01
C SER A 47 -8.56 -10.17 29.59
N PRO A 48 -8.65 -9.44 28.47
CA PRO A 48 -9.81 -9.31 27.59
C PRO A 48 -10.01 -10.52 26.70
N ALA A 49 -11.28 -10.85 26.41
CA ALA A 49 -11.62 -11.81 25.38
C ALA A 49 -11.58 -11.11 24.01
N LYS A 50 -10.87 -11.68 23.04
CA LYS A 50 -10.81 -11.11 21.68
C LYS A 50 -11.99 -11.57 20.84
N GLN A 51 -12.48 -10.66 19.96
CA GLN A 51 -13.46 -11.00 18.93
C GLN A 51 -12.72 -11.48 17.69
N VAL A 52 -12.95 -12.71 17.28
CA VAL A 52 -12.37 -13.28 16.06
C VAL A 52 -13.47 -13.56 15.06
N VAL A 53 -13.25 -13.21 13.79
CA VAL A 53 -14.12 -13.60 12.69
C VAL A 53 -13.72 -14.99 12.23
N ASP A 54 -14.63 -15.94 12.35
CA ASP A 54 -14.42 -17.30 11.82
C ASP A 54 -14.34 -17.22 10.28
N ALA A 55 -13.17 -17.52 9.73
CA ALA A 55 -12.89 -17.41 8.30
C ALA A 55 -13.77 -18.34 7.43
N ALA A 56 -14.27 -19.44 7.99
CA ALA A 56 -15.10 -20.39 7.27
C ALA A 56 -16.59 -19.97 7.24
N THR A 57 -17.05 -19.30 8.30
CA THR A 57 -18.48 -18.95 8.48
C THR A 57 -18.78 -17.47 8.40
N GLY A 58 -17.75 -16.60 8.49
CA GLY A 58 -17.90 -15.14 8.55
C GLY A 58 -18.58 -14.64 9.83
N LEU A 59 -18.81 -15.51 10.83
CA LEU A 59 -19.44 -15.16 12.07
C LEU A 59 -18.42 -14.65 13.08
N GLN A 60 -18.74 -13.55 13.74
CA GLN A 60 -17.96 -13.12 14.91
C GLN A 60 -18.15 -14.12 16.04
N LYS A 61 -17.05 -14.69 16.50
CA LYS A 61 -17.00 -15.50 17.70
C LYS A 61 -16.26 -14.72 18.77
N THR A 62 -16.85 -14.69 19.97
CA THR A 62 -16.10 -14.33 21.16
C THR A 62 -15.16 -15.49 21.48
N SER A 63 -13.92 -15.39 21.10
CA SER A 63 -12.93 -16.40 21.38
C SER A 63 -11.59 -15.74 21.65
N TYR A 64 -10.78 -16.41 22.41
CA TYR A 64 -9.35 -16.11 22.46
C TYR A 64 -8.80 -16.45 21.07
N GLN A 65 -7.92 -15.62 20.54
CA GLN A 65 -7.20 -16.00 19.35
C GLN A 65 -6.26 -17.12 19.75
N TYR A 66 -6.48 -18.33 19.26
CA TYR A 66 -5.59 -19.44 19.52
C TYR A 66 -5.18 -20.09 18.21
N GLU A 67 -3.93 -20.49 18.19
CA GLU A 67 -3.35 -21.35 17.17
C GLU A 67 -3.01 -22.69 17.77
N GLN A 68 -3.07 -23.73 16.96
CA GLN A 68 -2.51 -25.02 17.34
C GLN A 68 -1.02 -25.03 17.01
N GLU A 69 -0.20 -25.10 18.03
CA GLU A 69 1.20 -25.44 17.88
C GLU A 69 1.35 -26.97 18.04
N GLY A 70 1.25 -27.69 16.92
CA GLY A 70 1.17 -29.15 16.94
C GLY A 70 -0.19 -29.66 17.43
N THR A 71 -0.27 -30.23 18.64
CA THR A 71 -1.50 -30.69 19.28
C THR A 71 -2.00 -29.74 20.37
N ASP A 72 -1.25 -28.69 20.69
CA ASP A 72 -1.53 -27.81 21.83
C ASP A 72 -2.18 -26.49 21.31
N SER A 73 -3.14 -26.01 22.08
CA SER A 73 -3.75 -24.70 21.83
C SER A 73 -2.88 -23.61 22.46
N VAL A 74 -2.75 -22.47 21.78
CA VAL A 74 -2.02 -21.29 22.27
C VAL A 74 -2.94 -20.08 22.22
N LEU A 75 -2.95 -19.28 23.29
CA LEU A 75 -3.74 -18.06 23.40
C LEU A 75 -2.81 -16.85 23.24
N TYR A 76 -3.07 -15.98 22.24
CA TYR A 76 -2.26 -14.80 21.99
C TYR A 76 -2.98 -13.52 22.40
N TYR A 77 -2.25 -12.63 23.05
CA TYR A 77 -2.74 -11.34 23.54
C TYR A 77 -1.76 -10.21 23.17
N ASP A 78 -2.32 -9.06 22.80
CA ASP A 78 -1.61 -7.82 22.50
C ASP A 78 -1.48 -6.88 23.71
N GLY A 79 -1.58 -7.42 24.92
CA GLY A 79 -1.48 -6.66 26.16
C GLY A 79 -1.71 -7.52 27.38
N ASP A 80 -1.78 -6.85 28.52
CA ASP A 80 -1.94 -7.50 29.82
C ASP A 80 -3.17 -8.38 29.90
N VAL A 81 -3.03 -9.54 30.50
CA VAL A 81 -4.09 -10.52 30.69
C VAL A 81 -4.47 -10.61 32.16
N THR A 82 -5.71 -10.31 32.47
CA THR A 82 -6.27 -10.56 33.79
C THR A 82 -6.76 -12.00 33.86
N VAL A 83 -6.16 -12.78 34.75
CA VAL A 83 -6.62 -14.13 35.10
C VAL A 83 -7.58 -14.01 36.27
N THR A 84 -8.77 -14.54 36.10
CA THR A 84 -9.80 -14.62 37.15
C THR A 84 -9.98 -16.05 37.57
N PHE A 85 -9.70 -16.32 38.83
CA PHE A 85 -9.91 -17.60 39.51
C PHE A 85 -11.23 -17.50 40.25
N ARG A 86 -12.11 -18.44 40.02
CA ARG A 86 -13.35 -18.61 40.79
C ARG A 86 -13.32 -19.98 41.42
N ILE A 87 -13.44 -19.99 42.74
CA ILE A 87 -13.55 -21.22 43.55
C ILE A 87 -14.90 -21.19 44.24
N GLU A 88 -15.63 -22.30 44.12
CA GLU A 88 -16.87 -22.53 44.87
C GLU A 88 -16.56 -23.48 45.99
N GLU A 89 -16.52 -22.93 47.22
CA GLU A 89 -16.12 -23.62 48.44
C GLU A 89 -16.65 -22.87 49.66
N ALA A 90 -17.46 -23.54 50.47
CA ALA A 90 -18.01 -22.94 51.69
C ALA A 90 -16.96 -22.74 52.80
N ASN A 91 -15.96 -23.63 52.87
CA ASN A 91 -14.90 -23.60 53.86
C ASN A 91 -13.54 -23.17 53.29
N PHE A 92 -13.57 -22.19 52.41
CA PHE A 92 -12.41 -21.67 51.70
C PHE A 92 -11.37 -21.02 52.60
N TYR A 93 -10.10 -21.33 52.35
CA TYR A 93 -8.93 -20.69 52.92
C TYR A 93 -7.94 -20.32 51.82
N ALA A 94 -7.74 -19.04 51.62
CA ALA A 94 -6.91 -18.51 50.53
C ALA A 94 -5.45 -19.03 50.55
N GLU A 95 -4.92 -19.30 51.75
CA GLU A 95 -3.56 -19.82 51.92
C GLU A 95 -3.39 -21.27 51.47
N ASP A 96 -4.47 -22.02 51.33
CA ASP A 96 -4.45 -23.43 50.91
C ASP A 96 -4.47 -23.54 49.38
N VAL A 97 -4.89 -22.51 48.69
CA VAL A 97 -4.86 -22.44 47.21
C VAL A 97 -3.42 -22.27 46.72
N ILE A 98 -3.02 -23.15 45.84
CA ILE A 98 -1.69 -23.11 45.21
C ILE A 98 -1.87 -22.67 43.75
N ILE A 99 -1.51 -21.43 43.46
CA ILE A 99 -1.45 -20.91 42.10
C ILE A 99 0.01 -20.73 41.74
N ALA A 100 0.37 -21.14 40.51
CA ALA A 100 1.70 -20.86 39.98
C ALA A 100 1.62 -20.38 38.55
N VAL A 101 2.52 -19.49 38.18
CA VAL A 101 2.75 -18.99 36.83
C VAL A 101 4.16 -19.42 36.44
N ASN A 102 4.29 -20.21 35.38
CA ASN A 102 5.56 -20.78 34.92
C ASN A 102 6.29 -21.57 36.05
N GLY A 103 5.52 -22.23 36.94
CA GLY A 103 6.05 -22.96 38.08
C GLY A 103 6.41 -22.11 39.30
N GLU A 104 6.36 -20.79 39.20
CA GLU A 104 6.58 -19.88 40.33
C GLU A 104 5.27 -19.60 41.06
N LYS A 105 5.27 -19.77 42.38
CA LYS A 105 4.08 -19.52 43.22
C LYS A 105 3.67 -18.05 43.12
N ARG A 106 2.40 -17.81 42.83
CA ARG A 106 1.75 -16.51 42.80
C ARG A 106 0.54 -16.49 43.70
N VAL A 107 0.12 -15.31 44.12
CA VAL A 107 -1.08 -15.09 44.94
C VAL A 107 -1.91 -14.03 44.27
N PRO A 108 -3.23 -14.22 44.13
CA PRO A 108 -4.13 -13.16 43.67
C PRO A 108 -4.02 -11.92 44.55
N ASP A 109 -4.25 -10.74 43.96
CA ASP A 109 -4.19 -9.46 44.67
C ASP A 109 -5.14 -9.44 45.87
N GLN A 110 -6.32 -10.00 45.69
CA GLN A 110 -7.32 -10.18 46.75
C GLN A 110 -8.29 -11.30 46.36
N TRP A 111 -8.93 -11.89 47.39
CA TRP A 111 -10.07 -12.78 47.20
C TRP A 111 -11.35 -12.07 47.65
N ILE A 112 -12.37 -12.08 46.78
CA ILE A 112 -13.68 -11.49 47.02
C ILE A 112 -14.69 -12.61 47.21
N GLN A 113 -15.39 -12.59 48.34
CA GLN A 113 -16.42 -13.58 48.66
C GLN A 113 -17.81 -13.08 48.22
N ASN A 114 -18.57 -14.00 47.61
CA ASN A 114 -19.98 -13.82 47.33
C ASN A 114 -20.71 -15.17 47.58
N GLY A 115 -21.25 -15.34 48.77
CA GLY A 115 -21.75 -16.64 49.21
C GLY A 115 -20.61 -17.65 49.38
N ASP A 116 -20.74 -18.82 48.79
CA ASP A 116 -19.72 -19.87 48.79
C ASP A 116 -18.74 -19.71 47.61
N VAL A 117 -18.87 -18.65 46.85
CA VAL A 117 -18.01 -18.35 45.69
C VAL A 117 -16.93 -17.36 46.08
N TRP A 118 -15.71 -17.71 45.81
CA TRP A 118 -14.54 -16.89 46.01
C TRP A 118 -13.90 -16.55 44.66
N THR A 119 -13.66 -15.28 44.43
CA THR A 119 -13.06 -14.81 43.20
C THR A 119 -11.75 -14.09 43.49
N GLY A 120 -10.68 -14.58 42.91
CA GLY A 120 -9.36 -13.96 42.95
C GLY A 120 -8.93 -13.53 41.56
N THR A 121 -8.20 -12.44 41.46
CA THR A 121 -7.66 -11.95 40.18
C THR A 121 -6.17 -11.72 40.26
N MET A 122 -5.49 -11.92 39.16
CA MET A 122 -4.09 -11.51 38.98
C MET A 122 -3.89 -11.03 37.52
N THR A 123 -2.88 -10.22 37.32
CA THR A 123 -2.50 -9.77 35.97
C THR A 123 -1.21 -10.43 35.54
N LEU A 124 -1.22 -10.99 34.35
CA LEU A 124 -0.02 -11.35 33.59
C LEU A 124 0.35 -10.15 32.73
N SER A 125 1.57 -9.69 32.81
CA SER A 125 2.05 -8.51 32.09
C SER A 125 3.46 -8.71 31.56
N GLY A 126 3.74 -8.04 30.44
CA GLY A 126 5.01 -8.12 29.72
C GLY A 126 5.02 -9.26 28.71
N ASP A 127 5.78 -9.05 27.63
CA ASP A 127 5.92 -10.02 26.54
C ASP A 127 6.55 -11.31 27.06
N GLY A 128 5.96 -12.43 26.68
CA GLY A 128 6.44 -13.75 27.08
C GLY A 128 5.39 -14.84 27.06
N ASP A 129 5.87 -16.05 27.36
CA ASP A 129 5.07 -17.27 27.41
C ASP A 129 4.67 -17.59 28.85
N TYR A 130 3.39 -17.84 29.09
CA TYR A 130 2.84 -18.09 30.41
C TYR A 130 2.04 -19.39 30.45
N TYR A 131 2.20 -20.11 31.54
CA TYR A 131 1.37 -21.25 31.93
C TYR A 131 0.88 -21.01 33.34
N VAL A 132 -0.42 -21.10 33.55
CA VAL A 132 -1.06 -20.92 34.84
C VAL A 132 -1.53 -22.28 35.36
N THR A 133 -1.14 -22.62 36.58
CA THR A 133 -1.65 -23.81 37.28
C THR A 133 -2.37 -23.40 38.54
N MET A 134 -3.38 -24.18 38.93
CA MET A 134 -4.08 -24.00 40.18
C MET A 134 -4.46 -25.35 40.76
N ASP A 135 -4.12 -25.52 42.02
CA ASP A 135 -4.48 -26.65 42.85
C ASP A 135 -5.02 -26.15 44.20
N ASP A 136 -5.96 -26.87 44.75
CA ASP A 136 -6.46 -26.65 46.08
C ASP A 136 -6.75 -28.00 46.74
N THR A 137 -6.50 -28.07 48.02
CA THR A 137 -6.91 -29.18 48.88
C THR A 137 -7.45 -28.55 50.14
N ASP A 138 -8.74 -28.69 50.36
CA ASP A 138 -9.34 -28.13 51.56
C ASP A 138 -8.79 -28.81 52.84
N ARG A 139 -9.12 -28.25 53.97
CA ARG A 139 -8.64 -28.75 55.25
C ARG A 139 -9.30 -30.05 55.70
N SER A 140 -10.24 -30.59 54.90
CA SER A 140 -10.86 -31.89 55.05
C SER A 140 -10.27 -32.97 54.11
N ASP A 141 -9.14 -32.66 53.43
CA ASP A 141 -8.45 -33.48 52.43
C ASP A 141 -9.24 -33.70 51.11
N ASN A 142 -10.31 -32.92 50.85
CA ASN A 142 -10.95 -32.99 49.53
C ASN A 142 -10.09 -32.19 48.53
N LYS A 143 -9.77 -32.82 47.42
CA LYS A 143 -8.89 -32.25 46.40
C LYS A 143 -9.70 -31.65 45.26
N MET A 144 -9.40 -30.42 44.94
CA MET A 144 -9.85 -29.79 43.68
C MET A 144 -9.25 -30.54 42.48
N HIS A 145 -9.98 -30.61 41.38
CA HIS A 145 -9.40 -31.10 40.15
C HIS A 145 -8.35 -30.08 39.65
N SER A 146 -7.08 -30.51 39.56
CA SER A 146 -5.97 -29.65 39.16
C SER A 146 -6.26 -28.91 37.86
N TYR A 147 -5.81 -27.68 37.79
CA TYR A 147 -5.92 -26.85 36.59
C TYR A 147 -4.52 -26.58 36.00
N GLN A 148 -4.43 -26.70 34.71
CA GLN A 148 -3.33 -26.19 33.91
C GLN A 148 -3.90 -25.48 32.71
N SER A 149 -3.44 -24.25 32.46
CA SER A 149 -3.82 -23.48 31.30
C SER A 149 -3.24 -24.05 30.01
N GLU A 150 -3.83 -23.66 28.88
CA GLU A 150 -3.14 -23.64 27.61
C GLU A 150 -1.95 -22.67 27.69
N LYS A 151 -1.05 -22.72 26.73
CA LYS A 151 0.00 -21.72 26.59
C LYS A 151 -0.63 -20.36 26.36
N ILE A 152 -0.24 -19.37 27.14
CA ILE A 152 -0.67 -17.97 26.99
C ILE A 152 0.57 -17.19 26.53
N VAL A 153 0.47 -16.51 25.41
CA VAL A 153 1.52 -15.63 24.88
C VAL A 153 1.02 -14.20 24.97
N ILE A 154 1.77 -13.38 25.66
CA ILE A 154 1.59 -11.92 25.61
C ILE A 154 2.67 -11.40 24.68
N ASP A 155 2.26 -10.70 23.64
CA ASP A 155 3.13 -10.08 22.65
C ASP A 155 2.57 -8.70 22.32
N THR A 156 3.29 -7.67 22.73
CA THR A 156 2.94 -6.26 22.48
C THR A 156 3.87 -5.62 21.46
N THR A 157 4.78 -6.41 20.91
CA THR A 157 5.82 -5.95 19.99
C THR A 157 5.32 -6.04 18.55
N ALA A 158 5.21 -4.90 17.88
CA ALA A 158 4.81 -4.88 16.48
C ALA A 158 5.89 -5.51 15.59
N PRO A 159 5.50 -6.33 14.61
CA PRO A 159 6.43 -6.89 13.63
C PRO A 159 7.12 -5.82 12.79
N VAL A 160 8.33 -6.10 12.33
CA VAL A 160 9.09 -5.19 11.47
C VAL A 160 9.31 -5.83 10.11
N ILE A 161 8.84 -5.15 9.05
CA ILE A 161 9.04 -5.53 7.66
C ILE A 161 10.23 -4.76 7.10
N HIS A 162 11.15 -5.47 6.46
CA HIS A 162 12.27 -4.89 5.72
C HIS A 162 12.41 -5.56 4.36
N VAL A 163 12.41 -4.75 3.29
CA VAL A 163 12.56 -5.22 1.91
C VAL A 163 13.84 -4.65 1.31
N THR A 164 14.61 -5.51 0.68
CA THR A 164 15.82 -5.11 -0.04
C THR A 164 15.81 -5.71 -1.44
N TYR A 165 16.33 -4.96 -2.40
CA TYR A 165 16.39 -5.39 -3.79
C TYR A 165 17.79 -5.83 -4.18
N GLY A 166 17.87 -6.94 -4.91
CA GLY A 166 19.14 -7.56 -5.31
C GLY A 166 19.83 -6.83 -6.45
N ASN A 167 19.07 -6.39 -7.44
CA ASN A 167 19.60 -5.59 -8.53
C ASN A 167 19.66 -4.11 -8.11
N GLN A 168 20.87 -3.57 -8.00
CA GLN A 168 21.12 -2.17 -7.64
C GLN A 168 21.47 -1.30 -8.87
N ASP A 169 21.50 -1.87 -10.08
CA ASP A 169 21.80 -1.16 -11.32
C ASP A 169 20.55 -0.46 -11.86
N VAL A 170 20.13 0.58 -11.15
CA VAL A 170 19.01 1.43 -11.54
C VAL A 170 19.39 2.24 -12.77
N LYS A 171 18.72 2.04 -13.87
CA LYS A 171 18.97 2.77 -15.12
C LYS A 171 18.38 4.17 -15.06
N ARG A 172 17.19 4.28 -14.48
CA ARG A 172 16.46 5.53 -14.36
C ARG A 172 15.60 5.56 -13.12
N THR A 173 15.31 6.75 -12.64
CA THR A 173 14.32 7.03 -11.61
C THR A 173 13.36 8.09 -12.13
N GLU A 174 12.07 7.77 -12.16
CA GLU A 174 11.02 8.70 -12.58
C GLU A 174 9.97 8.80 -11.46
N GLY A 175 9.94 9.94 -10.78
CA GLY A 175 9.20 10.06 -9.53
C GLY A 175 9.73 9.08 -8.48
N SER A 176 8.91 8.14 -8.03
CA SER A 176 9.30 7.04 -7.14
C SER A 176 9.55 5.72 -7.87
N ARG A 177 9.35 5.67 -9.20
CA ARG A 177 9.54 4.44 -9.98
C ARG A 177 11.00 4.28 -10.39
N LEU A 178 11.52 3.08 -10.15
CA LEU A 178 12.87 2.66 -10.55
C LEU A 178 12.80 1.78 -11.79
N TYR A 179 13.70 1.96 -12.74
CA TYR A 179 13.75 1.21 -13.99
C TYR A 179 15.01 0.33 -14.06
N PHE A 180 14.82 -0.91 -14.49
CA PHE A 180 15.86 -1.92 -14.58
C PHE A 180 15.83 -2.62 -15.96
N ASP A 181 17.01 -2.84 -16.53
CA ASP A 181 17.21 -3.56 -17.80
C ASP A 181 17.32 -5.08 -17.64
N ARG A 182 17.10 -5.60 -16.46
CA ARG A 182 17.20 -7.03 -16.13
C ARG A 182 16.33 -7.40 -14.94
N THR A 183 16.16 -8.68 -14.76
CA THR A 183 15.45 -9.30 -13.63
C THR A 183 15.77 -8.62 -12.29
N GLN A 184 14.74 -8.31 -11.51
CA GLN A 184 14.83 -7.85 -10.15
C GLN A 184 14.51 -8.98 -9.17
N THR A 185 15.12 -8.94 -8.00
CA THR A 185 14.78 -9.79 -6.86
C THR A 185 14.50 -8.94 -5.63
N ALA A 186 13.48 -9.28 -4.87
CA ALA A 186 13.24 -8.70 -3.56
C ALA A 186 13.48 -9.74 -2.47
N THR A 187 14.30 -9.37 -1.49
CA THR A 187 14.48 -10.12 -0.26
C THR A 187 13.66 -9.44 0.83
N ILE A 188 12.67 -10.16 1.32
CA ILE A 188 11.72 -9.69 2.31
C ILE A 188 12.11 -10.32 3.64
N GLN A 189 12.30 -9.50 4.64
CA GLN A 189 12.56 -9.91 6.01
C GLN A 189 11.44 -9.43 6.92
N ILE A 190 10.88 -10.34 7.71
CA ILE A 190 9.94 -10.02 8.77
C ILE A 190 10.60 -10.45 10.07
N THR A 191 10.78 -9.49 10.97
CA THR A 191 11.26 -9.76 12.33
C THR A 191 10.06 -9.89 13.23
N GLU A 192 9.83 -11.12 13.70
CA GLU A 192 8.68 -11.49 14.50
C GLU A 192 8.91 -12.81 15.23
N HIS A 193 8.64 -12.84 16.54
CA HIS A 193 8.80 -14.05 17.35
C HIS A 193 7.73 -15.11 17.01
N ASN A 194 6.50 -14.68 16.87
CA ASN A 194 5.30 -15.51 16.63
C ASN A 194 4.85 -15.49 15.17
N PHE A 195 5.80 -15.58 14.24
CA PHE A 195 5.56 -15.46 12.80
C PHE A 195 4.67 -16.56 12.23
N ARG A 196 3.65 -16.14 11.48
CA ARG A 196 2.82 -17.02 10.65
C ARG A 196 2.77 -16.49 9.21
N ALA A 197 3.21 -17.31 8.26
CA ALA A 197 3.27 -16.91 6.86
C ALA A 197 1.89 -16.64 6.25
N ASP A 198 0.83 -17.31 6.72
CA ASP A 198 -0.55 -17.13 6.23
C ASP A 198 -1.10 -15.71 6.49
N ASP A 199 -0.52 -14.99 7.45
CA ASP A 199 -0.91 -13.60 7.77
C ASP A 199 -0.12 -12.56 6.97
N VAL A 200 0.83 -13.00 6.15
CA VAL A 200 1.52 -12.11 5.22
C VAL A 200 0.60 -11.78 4.06
N ALA A 201 0.14 -10.54 4.00
CA ALA A 201 -0.64 -10.05 2.88
C ALA A 201 0.26 -9.23 1.96
N ALA A 202 0.46 -9.74 0.75
CA ALA A 202 1.23 -9.04 -0.28
C ALA A 202 0.33 -8.76 -1.48
N GLU A 203 0.41 -7.54 -1.98
CA GLU A 203 -0.24 -7.14 -3.22
C GLU A 203 0.83 -6.81 -4.26
N VAL A 204 0.86 -7.59 -5.34
CA VAL A 204 1.77 -7.36 -6.45
C VAL A 204 0.96 -7.17 -7.71
N THR A 205 1.02 -5.98 -8.27
CA THR A 205 0.46 -5.72 -9.58
C THR A 205 1.58 -5.65 -10.62
N ALA A 206 1.28 -6.13 -11.81
CA ALA A 206 2.19 -6.07 -12.95
C ALA A 206 1.37 -5.64 -14.18
N VAL A 207 1.76 -4.54 -14.79
CA VAL A 207 1.06 -4.01 -15.96
C VAL A 207 2.04 -3.66 -17.07
N ASP A 208 1.57 -3.71 -18.31
CA ASP A 208 2.30 -3.19 -19.46
C ASP A 208 2.24 -1.64 -19.51
N VAL A 209 2.90 -1.05 -20.48
CA VAL A 209 2.93 0.41 -20.67
C VAL A 209 1.53 1.02 -20.89
N THR A 210 0.53 0.21 -21.24
CA THR A 210 -0.86 0.64 -21.43
C THR A 210 -1.73 0.47 -20.19
N GLY A 211 -1.16 -0.05 -19.10
CA GLY A 211 -1.88 -0.35 -17.87
C GLY A 211 -2.65 -1.67 -17.91
N ARG A 212 -2.42 -2.54 -18.90
CA ARG A 212 -3.03 -3.88 -18.95
C ARG A 212 -2.23 -4.85 -18.10
N ASN A 213 -2.94 -5.73 -17.42
CA ASN A 213 -2.30 -6.73 -16.59
C ASN A 213 -1.38 -7.66 -17.40
N VAL A 214 -0.20 -7.86 -16.87
CA VAL A 214 0.79 -8.82 -17.33
C VAL A 214 0.75 -10.04 -16.42
N ALA A 215 0.74 -11.23 -17.00
CA ALA A 215 0.74 -12.46 -16.23
C ALA A 215 2.10 -12.68 -15.56
N VAL A 216 2.10 -12.74 -14.25
CA VAL A 216 3.27 -12.98 -13.41
C VAL A 216 2.97 -14.10 -12.41
N ALA A 217 3.99 -14.53 -11.66
CA ALA A 217 3.81 -15.51 -10.60
C ALA A 217 2.85 -14.96 -9.51
N ASP A 218 2.17 -15.87 -8.85
CA ASP A 218 1.36 -15.53 -7.67
C ASP A 218 2.28 -15.34 -6.45
N TYR A 219 2.77 -14.13 -6.29
CA TYR A 219 3.70 -13.78 -5.22
C TYR A 219 3.00 -13.76 -3.86
N ALA A 220 1.71 -13.44 -3.81
CA ALA A 220 0.93 -13.50 -2.59
C ALA A 220 0.84 -14.93 -2.07
N ALA A 221 0.45 -15.88 -2.94
CA ALA A 221 0.44 -17.30 -2.58
C ALA A 221 1.83 -17.86 -2.25
N TYR A 222 2.89 -17.32 -2.87
CA TYR A 222 4.25 -17.69 -2.53
C TYR A 222 4.64 -17.24 -1.14
N LEU A 223 4.33 -15.99 -0.77
CA LEU A 223 4.70 -15.41 0.53
C LEU A 223 3.83 -15.94 1.67
N SER A 224 2.57 -16.30 1.42
CA SER A 224 1.74 -16.96 2.44
C SER A 224 2.17 -18.40 2.74
N ASN A 225 3.05 -19.00 1.95
CA ASN A 225 3.53 -20.35 2.18
C ASN A 225 4.75 -20.36 3.12
N ARG A 226 4.59 -20.95 4.31
CA ARG A 226 5.66 -21.08 5.33
C ARG A 226 6.94 -21.73 4.80
N GLY A 227 6.83 -22.64 3.83
CA GLY A 227 7.97 -23.36 3.24
C GLY A 227 8.94 -22.46 2.48
N ASN A 228 8.51 -21.27 2.07
CA ASN A 228 9.33 -20.31 1.33
C ASN A 228 10.11 -19.34 2.24
N TRP A 229 9.88 -19.42 3.56
CA TRP A 229 10.56 -18.60 4.55
C TRP A 229 11.67 -19.35 5.27
N LYS A 230 12.84 -18.75 5.35
CA LYS A 230 13.97 -19.23 6.14
C LYS A 230 13.98 -18.49 7.46
N LYS A 231 14.07 -19.24 8.57
CA LYS A 231 14.13 -18.70 9.92
C LYS A 231 15.59 -18.59 10.38
N ASP A 232 15.95 -17.43 10.96
CA ASP A 232 17.19 -17.20 11.70
C ASP A 232 16.87 -16.35 12.94
N GLY A 233 16.80 -16.98 14.10
CA GLY A 233 16.25 -16.33 15.30
C GLY A 233 14.78 -15.96 15.07
N ASP A 234 14.45 -14.69 15.29
CA ASP A 234 13.12 -14.13 15.04
C ASP A 234 13.00 -13.46 13.68
N VAL A 235 14.04 -13.57 12.84
CA VAL A 235 14.02 -13.04 11.47
C VAL A 235 13.62 -14.12 10.49
N TYR A 236 12.55 -13.87 9.77
CA TYR A 236 12.07 -14.71 8.67
C TYR A 236 12.35 -14.04 7.34
N THR A 237 13.02 -14.76 6.45
CA THR A 237 13.47 -14.25 5.15
C THR A 237 12.86 -15.05 4.02
N ALA A 238 12.19 -14.37 3.10
CA ALA A 238 11.75 -14.91 1.80
C ALA A 238 12.35 -14.10 0.66
N THR A 239 12.52 -14.74 -0.50
CA THR A 239 13.03 -14.07 -1.71
C THR A 239 12.08 -14.32 -2.86
N ILE A 240 11.67 -13.26 -3.53
CA ILE A 240 10.87 -13.30 -4.75
C ILE A 240 11.67 -12.73 -5.92
N THR A 241 11.38 -13.20 -7.12
CA THR A 241 12.09 -12.80 -8.33
C THR A 241 11.08 -12.30 -9.36
N TYR A 242 11.38 -11.18 -9.99
CA TYR A 242 10.58 -10.53 -11.03
C TYR A 242 11.28 -10.65 -12.39
N PRO A 243 11.09 -11.79 -13.09
CA PRO A 243 11.79 -12.06 -14.35
C PRO A 243 11.03 -11.58 -15.58
N VAL A 244 9.78 -11.21 -15.42
CA VAL A 244 8.87 -10.83 -16.52
C VAL A 244 8.91 -9.32 -16.70
N ASP A 245 8.97 -8.89 -17.94
CA ASP A 245 8.92 -7.47 -18.28
C ASP A 245 7.54 -6.91 -17.92
N ALA A 246 7.51 -5.98 -16.97
CA ALA A 246 6.31 -5.30 -16.49
C ALA A 246 6.63 -4.07 -15.63
N ASN A 247 5.64 -3.22 -15.48
CA ASN A 247 5.59 -2.16 -14.49
C ASN A 247 4.97 -2.73 -13.21
N TYR A 248 5.80 -2.92 -12.19
CA TYR A 248 5.40 -3.52 -10.93
C TYR A 248 5.01 -2.47 -9.89
N THR A 249 4.04 -2.85 -9.09
CA THR A 249 3.79 -2.27 -7.77
C THR A 249 3.85 -3.40 -6.77
N PHE A 250 4.65 -3.27 -5.74
CA PHE A 250 4.77 -4.23 -4.65
C PHE A 250 4.37 -3.55 -3.35
N ASP A 251 3.39 -4.13 -2.68
CA ASP A 251 2.95 -3.73 -1.36
C ASP A 251 2.89 -4.96 -0.45
N ILE A 252 3.12 -4.76 0.84
CA ILE A 252 3.12 -5.83 1.83
C ILE A 252 2.65 -5.32 3.19
N SER A 253 1.79 -6.09 3.83
CA SER A 253 1.40 -5.88 5.21
C SER A 253 1.48 -7.19 5.99
N TYR A 254 1.61 -7.07 7.28
CA TYR A 254 1.70 -8.21 8.17
C TYR A 254 1.18 -7.84 9.57
N HIS A 255 0.45 -8.74 10.18
CA HIS A 255 0.15 -8.73 11.60
C HIS A 255 0.58 -10.06 12.22
N ASP A 256 0.99 -10.02 13.48
CA ASP A 256 1.36 -11.22 14.23
C ASP A 256 0.13 -11.97 14.77
N LEU A 257 0.38 -13.03 15.52
CA LEU A 257 -0.66 -13.84 16.14
C LEU A 257 -1.36 -13.13 17.30
N ALA A 258 -0.75 -12.11 17.89
CA ALA A 258 -1.37 -11.24 18.87
C ALA A 258 -2.16 -10.08 18.24
N LEU A 259 -2.13 -9.95 16.91
CA LEU A 259 -2.71 -8.88 16.09
C LEU A 259 -2.00 -7.52 16.23
N ASN A 260 -0.72 -7.51 16.59
CA ASN A 260 0.07 -6.33 16.43
C ASN A 260 0.38 -6.15 14.94
N GLU A 261 0.08 -4.98 14.41
CA GLU A 261 0.29 -4.68 12.99
C GLU A 261 1.69 -4.12 12.77
N ALA A 262 2.35 -4.56 11.71
CA ALA A 262 3.56 -3.90 11.23
C ALA A 262 3.25 -2.47 10.81
N ALA A 263 4.25 -1.60 10.84
CA ALA A 263 4.11 -0.25 10.29
C ALA A 263 3.71 -0.31 8.82
N ASP A 264 2.86 0.62 8.40
CA ASP A 264 2.41 0.71 7.01
C ASP A 264 3.60 0.75 6.05
N TYR A 265 3.59 -0.16 5.09
CA TYR A 265 4.60 -0.22 4.05
C TYR A 265 4.25 0.75 2.93
N THR A 266 5.23 1.53 2.50
CA THR A 266 5.04 2.37 1.31
C THR A 266 5.27 1.53 0.07
N PRO A 267 4.27 1.38 -0.84
CA PRO A 267 4.42 0.53 -2.00
C PRO A 267 5.63 0.88 -2.86
N ASP A 268 6.42 -0.11 -3.21
CA ASP A 268 7.53 0.02 -4.14
C ASP A 268 7.03 0.04 -5.58
N LEU A 269 7.53 0.98 -6.33
CA LEU A 269 7.24 1.12 -7.76
C LEU A 269 8.51 0.86 -8.54
N PHE A 270 8.51 -0.15 -9.38
CA PHE A 270 9.64 -0.42 -10.27
C PHE A 270 9.20 -1.06 -11.58
N THR A 271 10.08 -0.98 -12.57
CA THR A 271 9.90 -1.57 -13.89
C THR A 271 11.06 -2.53 -14.15
N VAL A 272 10.75 -3.71 -14.60
CA VAL A 272 11.69 -4.63 -15.23
C VAL A 272 11.38 -4.65 -16.71
N ASP A 273 12.33 -4.24 -17.52
CA ASP A 273 12.21 -4.25 -18.98
C ASP A 273 13.54 -4.66 -19.59
N GLN A 274 13.54 -5.82 -20.22
CA GLN A 274 14.71 -6.46 -20.80
C GLN A 274 14.65 -6.44 -22.33
N THR A 275 13.55 -5.88 -22.87
CA THR A 275 13.30 -5.83 -24.30
C THR A 275 13.69 -4.47 -24.86
N VAL A 276 14.17 -4.47 -26.06
CA VAL A 276 14.53 -3.23 -26.77
C VAL A 276 13.31 -2.67 -27.49
N PRO A 277 13.18 -1.36 -27.64
CA PRO A 277 12.16 -0.79 -28.52
C PRO A 277 12.25 -1.36 -29.94
N ASP A 278 11.11 -1.61 -30.56
CA ASP A 278 11.00 -2.18 -31.88
C ASP A 278 10.07 -1.38 -32.83
N ASN A 279 9.78 -1.94 -34.02
CA ASN A 279 8.87 -1.33 -34.99
C ASN A 279 9.16 0.14 -35.30
N LEU A 280 10.46 0.51 -35.35
CA LEU A 280 10.86 1.86 -35.68
C LEU A 280 10.38 2.26 -37.08
N SER A 281 9.82 3.44 -37.19
CA SER A 281 9.32 3.99 -38.44
C SER A 281 9.52 5.49 -38.53
N ILE A 282 9.61 5.99 -39.74
CA ILE A 282 9.73 7.40 -40.04
C ILE A 282 8.69 7.79 -41.07
N SER A 283 8.07 8.93 -40.87
CA SER A 283 7.16 9.52 -41.82
C SER A 283 7.41 11.01 -41.92
N TYR A 284 6.99 11.57 -43.04
CA TYR A 284 7.18 12.97 -43.40
C TYR A 284 5.85 13.61 -43.68
N SER A 285 5.71 14.89 -43.33
CA SER A 285 4.55 15.69 -43.80
C SER A 285 4.47 15.72 -45.32
N GLU A 286 3.26 15.86 -45.86
CA GLU A 286 3.09 16.00 -47.31
C GLU A 286 3.84 17.24 -47.79
N GLY A 287 4.80 17.03 -48.70
CA GLY A 287 5.60 18.08 -49.30
C GLY A 287 5.02 18.55 -50.61
N VAL A 288 5.36 19.77 -51.00
CA VAL A 288 4.80 20.41 -52.22
C VAL A 288 5.38 19.86 -53.50
N GLN A 289 6.56 19.21 -53.46
CA GLN A 289 7.15 18.53 -54.64
C GLN A 289 7.94 17.28 -54.28
N GLN A 290 7.59 16.17 -54.93
CA GLN A 290 8.46 14.98 -55.03
C GLN A 290 9.17 15.06 -56.38
N GLN A 291 10.50 15.11 -56.39
CA GLN A 291 11.30 14.94 -57.59
C GLN A 291 12.11 13.64 -57.47
N ARG A 292 12.14 12.88 -58.57
CA ARG A 292 13.05 11.73 -58.74
C ARG A 292 14.28 12.19 -59.50
N VAL A 293 15.45 11.97 -58.94
CA VAL A 293 16.72 12.14 -59.66
C VAL A 293 17.32 10.77 -59.93
N GLY A 294 17.18 10.32 -61.17
CA GLY A 294 17.66 8.99 -61.56
C GLY A 294 16.83 7.85 -60.99
N VAL A 295 17.47 6.72 -60.61
CA VAL A 295 16.83 5.54 -60.02
C VAL A 295 16.65 5.63 -58.53
N THR A 296 17.31 6.57 -57.86
CA THR A 296 17.23 6.75 -56.42
C THR A 296 16.13 7.74 -56.10
N PRO A 297 15.14 7.38 -55.30
CA PRO A 297 14.10 8.33 -54.91
C PRO A 297 14.69 9.35 -53.92
N PHE A 298 14.78 10.61 -54.36
CA PHE A 298 15.03 11.74 -53.50
C PHE A 298 13.68 12.42 -53.22
N ARG A 299 13.43 12.71 -51.95
CA ARG A 299 12.29 13.55 -51.56
C ARG A 299 12.79 14.97 -51.37
N TYR A 300 12.29 15.86 -52.23
CA TYR A 300 12.59 17.28 -52.14
C TYR A 300 11.39 18.01 -51.61
N TYR A 301 11.62 18.90 -50.65
CA TYR A 301 10.64 19.78 -50.07
C TYR A 301 11.14 21.22 -50.22
N ASN A 302 10.34 22.07 -50.88
CA ASN A 302 10.63 23.51 -50.98
C ASN A 302 9.95 24.33 -49.90
N GLN A 303 9.38 23.62 -48.92
CA GLN A 303 8.76 24.16 -47.71
C GLN A 303 9.32 23.40 -46.54
N MET A 304 9.13 23.95 -45.34
CA MET A 304 9.51 23.22 -44.14
C MET A 304 8.70 21.93 -44.00
N MET A 305 9.32 20.91 -43.50
CA MET A 305 8.68 19.63 -43.28
C MET A 305 8.79 19.18 -41.86
N THR A 306 7.75 18.52 -41.41
CA THR A 306 7.78 17.78 -40.15
C THR A 306 8.20 16.34 -40.42
N VAL A 307 9.15 15.88 -39.63
CA VAL A 307 9.54 14.49 -39.56
C VAL A 307 8.85 13.87 -38.32
N THR A 308 8.18 12.73 -38.49
CA THR A 308 7.62 11.94 -37.40
C THR A 308 8.41 10.64 -37.33
N ILE A 309 9.07 10.42 -36.23
CA ILE A 309 9.69 9.15 -35.89
C ILE A 309 8.80 8.43 -34.89
N ALA A 310 8.75 7.12 -35.00
CA ALA A 310 7.95 6.29 -34.13
C ALA A 310 8.66 4.99 -33.81
N GLY A 311 8.32 4.40 -32.69
CA GLY A 311 8.71 3.07 -32.27
C GLY A 311 7.69 2.51 -31.30
N GLU A 312 7.75 1.23 -31.05
CA GLU A 312 6.90 0.57 -30.09
C GLU A 312 7.74 0.06 -28.92
N ASP A 313 7.17 0.16 -27.75
CA ASP A 313 7.67 -0.47 -26.53
C ASP A 313 6.49 -0.96 -25.70
N ALA A 314 6.63 -2.17 -25.14
CA ALA A 314 5.54 -2.83 -24.47
C ALA A 314 5.52 -2.61 -22.96
N THR A 315 6.64 -2.20 -22.36
CA THR A 315 6.85 -2.27 -20.91
C THR A 315 7.20 -0.92 -20.29
N SER A 316 8.42 -0.46 -20.45
CA SER A 316 8.88 0.80 -19.86
C SER A 316 8.44 2.01 -20.66
N GLY A 317 8.23 1.83 -21.95
CA GLY A 317 7.96 2.88 -22.90
C GLY A 317 9.23 3.52 -23.45
N ILE A 318 9.13 4.15 -24.60
CA ILE A 318 10.26 4.88 -25.20
C ILE A 318 10.43 6.20 -24.47
N GLU A 319 11.62 6.42 -23.93
CA GLU A 319 12.00 7.65 -23.25
C GLU A 319 12.42 8.72 -24.25
N HIS A 320 13.33 8.34 -25.17
CA HIS A 320 13.84 9.27 -26.16
C HIS A 320 14.32 8.57 -27.43
N PHE A 321 14.45 9.37 -28.47
CA PHE A 321 15.06 8.98 -29.73
C PHE A 321 16.39 9.70 -29.89
N VAL A 322 17.36 9.03 -30.53
CA VAL A 322 18.69 9.59 -30.79
C VAL A 322 18.97 9.57 -32.26
N TYR A 323 19.44 10.70 -32.79
CA TYR A 323 19.90 10.79 -34.16
C TYR A 323 21.25 10.07 -34.31
N ASN A 324 21.32 9.21 -35.32
CA ASN A 324 22.56 8.48 -35.62
C ASN A 324 23.06 8.89 -37.01
N TYR A 325 24.11 9.69 -37.05
CA TYR A 325 24.73 10.18 -38.28
C TYR A 325 25.93 9.35 -38.76
N ARG A 326 26.19 8.17 -38.18
CA ARG A 326 27.38 7.37 -38.51
C ARG A 326 27.42 6.88 -39.96
N ASN A 327 26.28 6.81 -40.65
CA ASN A 327 26.16 6.40 -42.05
C ASN A 327 25.99 7.55 -43.04
N THR A 328 26.00 8.80 -42.58
CA THR A 328 25.72 9.95 -43.43
C THR A 328 26.97 10.76 -43.74
N SER A 329 27.82 10.25 -44.61
CA SER A 329 28.97 10.99 -45.13
C SER A 329 28.61 12.24 -45.94
N SER A 330 27.32 12.49 -46.15
CA SER A 330 26.77 13.60 -46.95
C SER A 330 26.10 14.70 -46.14
N VAL A 331 25.89 14.54 -44.85
CA VAL A 331 25.29 15.57 -43.99
C VAL A 331 26.40 16.49 -43.47
N SER A 332 26.25 17.80 -43.64
CA SER A 332 27.19 18.73 -43.01
C SER A 332 27.15 18.63 -41.51
N ALA A 333 28.26 18.85 -40.83
CA ALA A 333 28.34 18.79 -39.36
C ALA A 333 27.33 19.76 -38.70
N VAL A 334 27.08 20.93 -39.32
CA VAL A 334 26.09 21.88 -38.82
C VAL A 334 24.66 21.31 -38.93
N ASN A 335 24.31 20.68 -40.05
CA ASN A 335 22.98 20.10 -40.23
C ASN A 335 22.78 18.87 -39.31
N ALA A 336 23.82 18.07 -39.07
CA ALA A 336 23.79 16.95 -38.11
C ALA A 336 23.52 17.46 -36.70
N GLN A 337 24.21 18.50 -36.26
CA GLN A 337 23.98 19.12 -34.94
C GLN A 337 22.58 19.70 -34.80
N LEU A 338 22.04 20.28 -35.87
CA LEU A 338 20.69 20.81 -35.86
C LEU A 338 19.62 19.71 -35.76
N LEU A 339 19.82 18.59 -36.46
CA LEU A 339 18.97 17.41 -36.35
C LEU A 339 19.05 16.78 -34.98
N GLU A 340 20.26 16.59 -34.45
CA GLU A 340 20.49 16.06 -33.10
C GLU A 340 19.74 16.91 -32.08
N ALA A 341 19.94 18.26 -32.13
CA ALA A 341 19.23 19.17 -31.23
C ALA A 341 17.70 19.20 -31.45
N ALA A 342 17.22 18.93 -32.65
CA ALA A 342 15.80 18.88 -32.94
C ALA A 342 15.17 17.58 -32.42
N ILE A 343 15.88 16.45 -32.54
CA ILE A 343 15.42 15.14 -32.03
C ILE A 343 15.47 15.12 -30.51
N GLU A 344 16.52 15.61 -29.87
CA GLU A 344 16.65 15.67 -28.41
C GLU A 344 15.58 16.54 -27.74
N LYS A 345 15.06 17.54 -28.45
CA LYS A 345 13.97 18.40 -27.96
C LYS A 345 12.58 17.90 -28.33
N ALA A 346 12.51 16.86 -29.14
CA ALA A 346 11.24 16.30 -29.56
C ALA A 346 10.56 15.57 -28.41
N GLU A 347 9.34 15.96 -28.11
CA GLU A 347 8.54 15.30 -27.09
C GLU A 347 8.08 13.93 -27.57
N VAL A 348 8.25 12.91 -26.74
CA VAL A 348 7.78 11.55 -27.02
C VAL A 348 6.33 11.43 -26.56
N ILE A 349 5.43 11.13 -27.49
CA ILE A 349 3.99 11.00 -27.27
C ILE A 349 3.62 9.54 -27.27
N GLN A 350 3.00 9.09 -26.20
CA GLN A 350 2.52 7.72 -26.06
C GLN A 350 1.08 7.57 -26.56
N ASN A 351 0.83 6.54 -27.37
CA ASN A 351 -0.50 6.07 -27.75
C ASN A 351 -0.54 4.53 -27.68
N GLY A 352 -0.93 4.01 -26.55
CA GLY A 352 -0.81 2.59 -26.27
C GLY A 352 0.66 2.17 -26.17
N ARG A 353 1.09 1.26 -27.04
CA ARG A 353 2.48 0.82 -27.15
C ARG A 353 3.29 1.62 -28.16
N LEU A 354 2.63 2.45 -28.95
CA LEU A 354 3.27 3.29 -29.94
C LEU A 354 3.70 4.60 -29.32
N PHE A 355 4.97 4.91 -29.46
CA PHE A 355 5.59 6.17 -29.09
C PHE A 355 6.01 6.92 -30.33
N THR A 356 5.64 8.19 -30.40
CA THR A 356 5.98 9.03 -31.56
C THR A 356 6.65 10.30 -31.08
N ALA A 357 7.70 10.70 -31.76
CA ALA A 357 8.30 12.00 -31.58
C ALA A 357 8.27 12.76 -32.90
N ARG A 358 8.02 14.06 -32.80
CA ARG A 358 7.96 14.92 -33.97
C ARG A 358 8.96 16.04 -33.85
N PHE A 359 9.72 16.24 -34.89
CA PHE A 359 10.66 17.34 -35.00
C PHE A 359 10.68 17.87 -36.40
N THR A 360 11.34 18.98 -36.59
CA THR A 360 11.38 19.64 -37.88
C THR A 360 12.78 20.07 -38.23
N ILE A 361 13.01 20.16 -39.49
CA ILE A 361 14.26 20.66 -40.03
C ILE A 361 14.21 22.20 -40.03
N PRO A 362 15.08 22.86 -39.25
CA PRO A 362 14.97 24.30 -38.99
C PRO A 362 15.28 25.20 -40.15
N LYS A 363 14.66 26.41 -40.19
CA LYS A 363 14.77 27.44 -41.23
C LYS A 363 16.17 28.00 -41.43
N TYR A 364 16.97 28.10 -40.42
CA TYR A 364 18.33 28.67 -40.58
C TYR A 364 19.27 27.75 -41.37
N VAL A 365 18.85 26.50 -41.62
CA VAL A 365 19.47 25.68 -42.67
C VAL A 365 19.38 26.34 -44.04
N LEU A 366 18.45 27.26 -44.19
CA LEU A 366 18.14 28.00 -45.42
C LEU A 366 18.88 29.31 -45.56
N GLN A 367 19.31 29.91 -44.49
CA GLN A 367 20.03 31.19 -44.56
C GLN A 367 21.39 30.98 -45.20
N GLY A 368 21.46 31.15 -46.50
CA GLY A 368 22.69 31.08 -47.23
C GLY A 368 22.83 29.91 -48.20
N ARG A 369 21.76 29.30 -48.67
CA ARG A 369 21.72 28.24 -49.67
C ARG A 369 22.11 26.83 -49.15
N ASN A 370 22.14 26.63 -47.88
CA ASN A 370 22.41 25.29 -47.31
C ASN A 370 21.09 24.54 -47.09
N GLN A 371 20.76 23.71 -48.04
CA GLN A 371 19.65 22.77 -47.97
C GLN A 371 20.08 21.59 -47.07
N PHE A 372 19.14 21.10 -46.26
CA PHE A 372 19.37 19.80 -45.65
C PHE A 372 19.40 18.73 -46.74
N ASN A 373 20.46 18.00 -46.82
CA ASN A 373 20.63 16.90 -47.77
C ASN A 373 21.27 15.72 -47.05
N GLY A 374 20.48 14.71 -46.79
CA GLY A 374 20.96 13.55 -46.05
C GLY A 374 19.86 12.60 -45.64
N THR A 375 20.18 11.72 -44.73
CA THR A 375 19.26 10.75 -44.10
C THR A 375 18.90 11.18 -42.69
N VAL A 376 17.74 10.76 -42.20
CA VAL A 376 17.33 10.95 -40.81
C VAL A 376 17.31 9.57 -40.15
N ASP A 377 18.48 9.05 -39.86
CA ASP A 377 18.64 7.76 -39.21
C ASP A 377 18.57 7.95 -37.68
N PHE A 378 17.83 7.09 -36.99
CA PHE A 378 17.62 7.22 -35.57
C PHE A 378 17.54 5.87 -34.85
N GLU A 379 17.75 5.91 -33.55
CA GLU A 379 17.60 4.82 -32.60
C GLU A 379 16.66 5.28 -31.48
N ALA A 380 15.98 4.36 -30.82
CA ALA A 380 15.15 4.62 -29.66
C ALA A 380 15.78 4.02 -28.41
N TYR A 381 15.63 4.72 -27.31
CA TYR A 381 15.94 4.24 -25.97
C TYR A 381 14.68 4.22 -25.13
N ASP A 382 14.48 3.15 -24.40
CA ASP A 382 13.41 3.07 -23.43
C ASP A 382 13.82 3.63 -22.05
N TYR A 383 12.89 3.64 -21.09
CA TYR A 383 13.19 4.10 -19.74
C TYR A 383 14.12 3.17 -18.96
N SER A 384 14.38 1.97 -19.47
CA SER A 384 15.33 1.00 -18.89
C SER A 384 16.69 1.00 -19.59
N ASP A 385 16.97 2.02 -20.44
CA ASP A 385 18.19 2.17 -21.25
C ASP A 385 18.41 1.07 -22.30
N ASN A 386 17.38 0.27 -22.62
CA ASN A 386 17.51 -0.65 -23.75
C ASN A 386 17.45 0.14 -25.05
N LYS A 387 18.36 -0.21 -25.95
CA LYS A 387 18.55 0.50 -27.21
C LYS A 387 18.04 -0.30 -28.38
N SER A 388 17.21 0.31 -29.22
CA SER A 388 16.73 -0.29 -30.46
C SER A 388 17.82 -0.53 -31.50
N GLY A 389 17.47 -1.23 -32.56
CA GLY A 389 18.22 -1.20 -33.81
C GLY A 389 18.12 0.18 -34.49
N LEU A 390 18.99 0.41 -35.47
CA LEU A 390 18.97 1.61 -36.27
C LEU A 390 17.81 1.59 -37.26
N ASN A 391 17.06 2.69 -37.39
CA ASN A 391 16.15 2.94 -38.50
C ASN A 391 16.85 3.75 -39.59
N ASP A 392 17.02 3.17 -40.75
CA ASP A 392 17.59 3.84 -41.91
C ASP A 392 16.51 4.57 -42.70
N SER A 393 16.68 5.88 -42.92
CA SER A 393 15.72 6.67 -43.68
C SER A 393 16.09 6.81 -45.18
N GLU A 394 15.10 7.21 -45.97
CA GLU A 394 15.33 7.69 -47.34
C GLU A 394 16.11 9.00 -47.32
N ARG A 395 16.83 9.29 -48.41
CA ARG A 395 17.53 10.57 -48.55
C ARG A 395 16.55 11.73 -48.81
N ILE A 396 16.71 12.79 -48.03
CA ILE A 396 15.81 13.95 -48.01
C ILE A 396 16.58 15.23 -48.27
N VAL A 397 15.95 16.14 -49.00
CA VAL A 397 16.40 17.53 -49.14
C VAL A 397 15.30 18.45 -48.69
N VAL A 398 15.54 19.29 -47.69
CA VAL A 398 14.49 20.11 -47.05
C VAL A 398 14.91 21.57 -46.89
N ASP A 399 13.94 22.46 -46.99
CA ASP A 399 14.13 23.89 -47.12
C ASP A 399 13.06 24.71 -46.37
N ASN A 400 12.93 24.65 -45.02
CA ASN A 400 11.81 25.40 -44.34
C ASN A 400 11.83 25.62 -42.83
N LEU A 401 10.91 26.49 -42.30
CA LEU A 401 10.71 26.89 -40.89
C LEU A 401 9.56 26.14 -40.22
N VAL A 402 9.61 26.01 -38.93
CA VAL A 402 8.65 25.25 -38.12
C VAL A 402 8.20 25.96 -36.87
N PRO A 403 6.91 25.91 -36.58
CA PRO A 403 6.40 26.38 -35.30
C PRO A 403 6.93 25.55 -34.10
N THR A 404 7.13 26.21 -32.96
CA THR A 404 7.45 25.54 -31.69
C THR A 404 6.38 25.83 -30.66
N VAL A 405 6.20 24.92 -29.70
CA VAL A 405 5.22 25.04 -28.60
C VAL A 405 5.85 24.75 -27.24
N SER A 406 5.41 25.51 -26.24
CA SER A 406 5.57 25.16 -24.84
C SER A 406 4.23 25.26 -24.12
N VAL A 407 3.99 24.42 -23.11
CA VAL A 407 2.79 24.47 -22.28
C VAL A 407 3.18 24.48 -20.80
N THR A 408 2.57 25.40 -20.06
CA THR A 408 2.76 25.53 -18.63
C THR A 408 1.44 25.47 -17.87
N TYR A 409 1.48 25.10 -16.63
CA TYR A 409 0.32 24.97 -15.73
C TYR A 409 0.58 25.74 -14.44
N ASN A 410 -0.50 26.12 -13.75
CA ASN A 410 -0.39 26.55 -12.35
C ASN A 410 0.19 25.43 -11.47
N ASP A 411 0.71 25.80 -10.30
CA ASP A 411 1.34 24.82 -9.39
C ASP A 411 0.35 23.78 -8.89
N PRO A 412 0.65 22.48 -8.96
CA PRO A 412 -0.18 21.43 -8.38
C PRO A 412 -0.06 21.43 -6.84
N VAL A 413 -1.09 20.93 -6.16
CA VAL A 413 -1.04 20.70 -4.71
C VAL A 413 -0.04 19.61 -4.35
N ARG A 414 0.06 18.59 -5.22
CA ARG A 414 0.96 17.45 -5.02
C ARG A 414 1.34 16.87 -6.38
N GLU A 415 2.55 16.36 -6.45
CA GLU A 415 3.01 15.57 -7.59
C GLU A 415 3.48 14.20 -7.09
N VAL A 416 2.87 13.15 -7.62
CA VAL A 416 3.15 11.75 -7.22
C VAL A 416 3.23 10.88 -8.46
N ASN A 417 4.35 10.18 -8.64
CA ASN A 417 4.56 9.27 -9.78
C ASN A 417 4.44 9.92 -11.16
N GLY A 418 4.75 11.22 -11.26
CA GLY A 418 4.59 11.96 -12.51
C GLY A 418 3.15 12.40 -12.79
N ILE A 419 2.23 12.22 -11.85
CA ILE A 419 0.87 12.75 -11.88
C ILE A 419 0.82 14.01 -11.04
N ALA A 420 0.33 15.10 -11.62
CA ALA A 420 0.12 16.35 -10.90
C ALA A 420 -1.33 16.42 -10.39
N TYR A 421 -1.50 16.57 -9.08
CA TYR A 421 -2.81 16.62 -8.41
C TYR A 421 -3.19 18.05 -8.05
N TYR A 422 -4.40 18.45 -8.43
CA TYR A 422 -4.98 19.77 -8.20
C TYR A 422 -6.26 19.65 -7.38
N ALA A 423 -6.34 20.43 -6.29
CA ALA A 423 -7.56 20.57 -5.49
C ALA A 423 -8.52 21.63 -6.07
N GLY A 424 -8.34 22.03 -7.30
CA GLY A 424 -9.13 23.04 -7.98
C GLY A 424 -8.80 23.10 -9.46
N ASN A 425 -9.01 24.25 -10.10
CA ASN A 425 -8.84 24.40 -11.54
C ASN A 425 -7.39 24.23 -11.99
N ILE A 426 -7.22 23.70 -13.20
CA ILE A 426 -5.98 23.76 -13.96
C ILE A 426 -6.08 24.92 -14.94
N ASP A 427 -5.20 25.89 -14.80
CA ASP A 427 -4.98 26.97 -15.75
C ASP A 427 -3.80 26.63 -16.65
N ALA A 428 -4.05 26.37 -17.92
CA ALA A 428 -3.05 26.03 -18.92
C ALA A 428 -2.71 27.25 -19.78
N THR A 429 -1.41 27.45 -19.99
CA THR A 429 -0.87 28.46 -20.93
C THR A 429 -0.05 27.77 -21.99
N VAL A 430 -0.45 27.91 -23.24
CA VAL A 430 0.23 27.40 -24.44
C VAL A 430 0.93 28.56 -25.14
N GLU A 431 2.26 28.47 -25.35
CA GLU A 431 3.02 29.43 -26.11
C GLU A 431 3.49 28.80 -27.42
N ILE A 432 3.18 29.44 -28.54
CA ILE A 432 3.59 29.05 -29.90
C ILE A 432 4.45 30.13 -30.51
N HIS A 433 5.63 29.72 -31.01
CA HIS A 433 6.52 30.57 -31.78
C HIS A 433 6.37 30.26 -33.26
N GLU A 434 5.69 31.16 -33.99
CA GLU A 434 5.42 31.08 -35.43
C GLU A 434 4.99 32.43 -35.97
N ALA A 435 5.68 32.92 -36.98
CA ALA A 435 5.41 34.24 -37.55
C ALA A 435 4.12 34.30 -38.37
N ASN A 436 3.67 33.17 -38.92
CA ASN A 436 2.45 33.07 -39.73
C ASN A 436 1.34 32.36 -38.95
N PHE A 437 1.15 32.71 -37.70
CA PHE A 437 0.20 32.10 -36.81
C PHE A 437 -1.25 32.39 -37.15
N TYR A 438 -2.08 31.34 -37.15
CA TYR A 438 -3.54 31.40 -37.26
C TYR A 438 -4.14 30.57 -36.11
N ALA A 439 -4.82 31.23 -35.20
CA ALA A 439 -5.39 30.63 -34.01
C ALA A 439 -6.38 29.49 -34.33
N GLU A 440 -7.11 29.61 -35.42
CA GLU A 440 -8.09 28.62 -35.88
C GLU A 440 -7.47 27.31 -36.39
N ASP A 441 -6.17 27.31 -36.71
CA ASP A 441 -5.45 26.11 -37.16
C ASP A 441 -4.82 25.33 -36.00
N VAL A 442 -4.88 25.89 -34.78
CA VAL A 442 -4.39 25.21 -33.56
C VAL A 442 -5.43 24.20 -33.06
N GLN A 443 -4.98 22.98 -32.83
CA GLN A 443 -5.83 21.93 -32.29
C GLN A 443 -5.37 21.61 -30.86
N ILE A 444 -6.23 21.89 -29.87
CA ILE A 444 -6.07 21.51 -28.49
C ILE A 444 -7.14 20.47 -28.18
N SER A 445 -6.74 19.27 -27.82
CA SER A 445 -7.64 18.21 -27.36
C SER A 445 -7.36 17.86 -25.92
N VAL A 446 -8.43 17.57 -25.19
CA VAL A 446 -8.38 17.14 -23.80
C VAL A 446 -9.04 15.78 -23.69
N GLU A 447 -8.30 14.83 -23.20
CA GLU A 447 -8.84 13.55 -22.74
C GLU A 447 -9.15 13.67 -21.26
N LYS A 448 -10.34 13.21 -20.86
CA LYS A 448 -10.77 13.15 -19.47
C LYS A 448 -11.18 11.73 -19.14
N ASP A 449 -10.60 11.16 -18.09
CA ASP A 449 -10.93 9.83 -17.56
C ASP A 449 -10.86 8.71 -18.62
N GLY A 450 -9.86 8.76 -19.50
CA GLY A 450 -9.70 7.83 -20.60
C GLY A 450 -10.73 8.01 -21.74
N GLN A 451 -11.60 9.00 -21.64
CA GLN A 451 -12.54 9.40 -22.69
C GLN A 451 -11.90 10.48 -23.54
N SER A 452 -11.47 10.10 -24.74
CA SER A 452 -10.87 11.06 -25.64
C SER A 452 -11.91 12.02 -26.22
N GLY A 453 -11.56 13.26 -26.24
CA GLY A 453 -11.83 14.05 -27.32
C GLY A 453 -12.84 15.16 -27.30
N TYR A 454 -12.81 16.06 -26.39
CA TYR A 454 -13.37 17.36 -26.74
C TYR A 454 -12.25 18.37 -27.06
N GLY A 455 -12.41 19.06 -28.19
CA GLY A 455 -11.53 20.18 -28.56
C GLY A 455 -11.80 21.36 -27.63
N ILE A 456 -10.74 22.00 -27.16
CA ILE A 456 -10.80 23.25 -26.40
C ILE A 456 -10.31 24.38 -27.28
N ASN A 457 -11.05 25.49 -27.28
CA ASN A 457 -10.59 26.74 -27.87
C ASN A 457 -9.89 27.57 -26.81
N ALA A 458 -8.57 27.78 -26.97
CA ALA A 458 -7.81 28.67 -26.09
C ALA A 458 -8.08 30.15 -26.46
N ASN A 459 -7.92 31.03 -25.49
CA ASN A 459 -7.92 32.47 -25.68
C ASN A 459 -6.51 32.91 -26.10
N TRP A 460 -6.32 33.22 -27.39
CA TRP A 460 -5.03 33.58 -27.96
C TRP A 460 -4.73 35.07 -27.86
N THR A 461 -3.49 35.36 -27.51
CA THR A 461 -2.93 36.72 -27.47
C THR A 461 -1.59 36.72 -28.23
N GLU A 462 -1.39 37.65 -29.10
CA GLU A 462 -0.10 37.90 -29.76
C GLU A 462 0.80 38.72 -28.82
N ASN A 463 1.92 38.13 -28.42
CA ASN A 463 2.90 38.77 -27.51
C ASN A 463 4.00 39.49 -28.31
N SER A 464 4.35 38.95 -29.47
CA SER A 464 5.23 39.54 -30.49
C SER A 464 4.84 38.99 -31.86
N ALA A 465 5.46 39.47 -32.93
CA ALA A 465 5.16 39.03 -34.29
C ALA A 465 5.33 37.52 -34.54
N ASP A 466 6.03 36.83 -33.65
CA ASP A 466 6.37 35.40 -33.73
C ASP A 466 6.09 34.63 -32.42
N VAL A 467 5.46 35.26 -31.42
CA VAL A 467 5.12 34.63 -30.14
C VAL A 467 3.64 34.85 -29.83
N HIS A 468 2.90 33.77 -29.76
CA HIS A 468 1.46 33.75 -29.52
C HIS A 468 1.15 32.88 -28.28
N THR A 469 0.40 33.44 -27.32
CA THR A 469 0.04 32.75 -26.08
C THR A 469 -1.46 32.47 -26.05
N GLY A 470 -1.82 31.19 -25.88
CA GLY A 470 -3.20 30.74 -25.68
C GLY A 470 -3.45 30.27 -24.26
N THR A 471 -4.55 30.68 -23.64
CA THR A 471 -4.92 30.25 -22.31
C THR A 471 -6.25 29.52 -22.27
N PHE A 472 -6.36 28.50 -21.48
CA PHE A 472 -7.61 27.79 -21.19
C PHE A 472 -7.63 27.22 -19.79
N ARG A 473 -8.82 26.83 -19.32
CA ARG A 473 -9.04 26.33 -17.97
C ARG A 473 -9.79 25.01 -17.99
N LEU A 474 -9.34 24.06 -17.17
CA LEU A 474 -10.06 22.85 -16.78
C LEU A 474 -10.52 23.00 -15.34
N SER A 475 -11.77 22.64 -15.03
CA SER A 475 -12.37 22.91 -13.71
C SER A 475 -13.19 21.75 -13.14
N GLU A 476 -13.34 20.66 -13.84
CA GLU A 476 -14.11 19.51 -13.37
C GLU A 476 -13.16 18.43 -12.81
N ASP A 477 -13.59 17.70 -11.79
CA ASP A 477 -12.85 16.56 -11.27
C ASP A 477 -12.63 15.50 -12.35
N GLY A 478 -11.45 14.90 -12.37
CA GLY A 478 -11.07 13.83 -13.29
C GLY A 478 -9.60 13.85 -13.66
N ASP A 479 -9.23 12.83 -14.41
CA ASP A 479 -7.91 12.65 -14.99
C ASP A 479 -7.85 13.24 -16.39
N TYR A 480 -6.88 14.09 -16.63
CA TYR A 480 -6.76 14.82 -17.88
C TYR A 480 -5.43 14.57 -18.58
N LEU A 481 -5.50 14.40 -19.90
CA LEU A 481 -4.36 14.51 -20.80
C LEU A 481 -4.65 15.61 -21.82
N ILE A 482 -3.70 16.52 -22.01
CA ILE A 482 -3.82 17.65 -22.92
C ILE A 482 -2.88 17.44 -24.09
N THR A 483 -3.39 17.51 -25.31
CA THR A 483 -2.61 17.44 -26.54
C THR A 483 -2.78 18.75 -27.33
N VAL A 484 -1.66 19.32 -27.76
CA VAL A 484 -1.65 20.52 -28.59
C VAL A 484 -0.97 20.23 -29.91
N ASN A 485 -1.66 20.48 -31.02
CA ASN A 485 -1.15 20.37 -32.39
C ASN A 485 -1.35 21.69 -33.16
N TYR A 486 -0.38 22.01 -33.95
CA TYR A 486 -0.48 23.14 -34.91
C TYR A 486 0.27 22.83 -36.20
N THR A 487 -0.39 23.07 -37.31
CA THR A 487 0.20 23.01 -38.64
C THR A 487 0.00 24.37 -39.30
N ASP A 488 1.08 25.01 -39.75
CA ASP A 488 0.95 26.25 -40.46
C ASP A 488 0.30 26.04 -41.85
N ARG A 489 -0.11 27.11 -42.48
CA ARG A 489 -0.75 27.03 -43.81
C ARG A 489 0.19 26.69 -44.94
N SER A 490 1.47 26.67 -44.66
CA SER A 490 2.50 26.17 -45.58
C SER A 490 2.70 24.66 -45.47
N GLY A 491 2.02 23.99 -44.54
CA GLY A 491 2.13 22.56 -44.29
C GLY A 491 3.25 22.17 -43.32
N ASN A 492 3.87 23.13 -42.63
CA ASN A 492 4.85 22.84 -41.62
C ASN A 492 4.14 22.54 -40.28
N CYS A 493 4.35 21.36 -39.75
CA CYS A 493 3.76 20.92 -38.48
C CYS A 493 4.74 21.17 -37.33
N MET A 494 4.22 21.69 -36.25
CA MET A 494 4.98 21.73 -34.98
C MET A 494 5.06 20.37 -34.34
N GLU A 495 5.96 20.23 -33.42
CA GLU A 495 6.02 19.11 -32.50
C GLU A 495 4.73 19.01 -31.67
N THR A 496 4.11 17.84 -31.63
CA THR A 496 2.92 17.63 -30.80
C THR A 496 3.30 17.63 -29.33
N TYR A 497 2.71 18.57 -28.60
CA TYR A 497 2.79 18.56 -27.14
C TYR A 497 1.75 17.60 -26.55
N THR A 498 2.17 16.79 -25.60
CA THR A 498 1.25 16.01 -24.75
C THR A 498 1.67 16.17 -23.29
N SER A 499 0.72 16.53 -22.43
CA SER A 499 0.96 16.67 -20.99
C SER A 499 1.29 15.33 -20.34
N GLY A 500 1.89 15.37 -19.18
CA GLY A 500 1.72 14.31 -18.20
C GLY A 500 0.25 14.18 -17.78
N GLN A 501 -0.07 13.17 -17.03
CA GLN A 501 -1.40 13.06 -16.42
C GLN A 501 -1.60 14.17 -15.40
N LEU A 502 -2.73 14.86 -15.50
CA LEU A 502 -3.16 15.91 -14.57
C LEU A 502 -4.48 15.47 -13.95
N THR A 503 -4.58 15.49 -12.66
CA THR A 503 -5.79 15.07 -11.94
C THR A 503 -6.38 16.24 -11.17
N ILE A 504 -7.63 16.59 -11.46
CA ILE A 504 -8.43 17.49 -10.61
C ILE A 504 -9.26 16.61 -9.69
N ASP A 505 -9.09 16.81 -8.42
CA ASP A 505 -9.91 16.20 -7.39
C ASP A 505 -10.24 17.26 -6.33
N THR A 506 -11.49 17.72 -6.35
CA THR A 506 -12.02 18.69 -5.38
C THR A 506 -12.81 18.02 -4.28
N GLN A 507 -12.92 16.70 -4.33
CA GLN A 507 -13.68 15.94 -3.37
C GLN A 507 -12.81 15.49 -2.22
N HIS A 508 -13.41 15.47 -1.05
CA HIS A 508 -12.74 14.94 0.13
C HIS A 508 -12.97 13.43 0.24
N PRO A 509 -11.96 12.67 0.66
CA PRO A 509 -12.16 11.26 0.93
C PRO A 509 -13.25 11.04 1.99
N GLY A 510 -14.08 10.06 1.74
CA GLY A 510 -15.11 9.63 2.66
C GLY A 510 -14.55 8.70 3.73
N ILE A 511 -14.94 8.92 4.97
CA ILE A 511 -14.59 8.06 6.09
C ILE A 511 -15.87 7.44 6.62
N TYR A 512 -15.91 6.13 6.65
CA TYR A 512 -17.01 5.37 7.22
C TYR A 512 -16.51 4.42 8.29
N VAL A 513 -17.12 4.51 9.46
CA VAL A 513 -16.81 3.63 10.58
C VAL A 513 -18.00 2.71 10.81
N SER A 514 -17.78 1.41 10.79
CA SER A 514 -18.81 0.40 11.08
C SER A 514 -18.37 -0.50 12.23
N GLY A 515 -19.35 -1.08 12.89
CA GLY A 515 -19.11 -1.96 14.04
C GLY A 515 -19.02 -1.24 15.38
N LEU A 516 -19.09 0.10 15.41
CA LEU A 516 -19.21 0.84 16.66
C LEU A 516 -20.61 0.57 17.25
N GLN A 517 -20.65 0.05 18.46
CA GLN A 517 -21.88 -0.08 19.24
C GLN A 517 -21.96 1.11 20.21
N ALA A 518 -23.02 1.88 20.08
CA ALA A 518 -23.33 2.90 21.07
C ALA A 518 -23.65 2.22 22.41
N ASP A 519 -23.16 2.79 23.51
CA ASP A 519 -23.44 2.39 24.88
C ASP A 519 -23.04 0.96 25.29
N SER A 520 -22.09 0.35 24.58
CA SER A 520 -21.55 -0.93 25.03
C SER A 520 -20.62 -0.72 26.23
N ALA A 521 -21.13 -0.97 27.42
CA ALA A 521 -20.37 -0.95 28.66
C ALA A 521 -19.60 -2.26 28.90
N ASN A 522 -19.17 -2.94 27.86
CA ASN A 522 -18.49 -4.21 28.01
C ASN A 522 -17.03 -4.01 28.35
N LYS A 523 -16.65 -4.40 29.56
CA LYS A 523 -15.29 -4.23 30.12
C LYS A 523 -14.35 -5.38 29.77
N GLU A 524 -14.86 -6.45 29.19
CA GLU A 524 -14.17 -7.74 29.15
C GLU A 524 -13.85 -8.22 27.74
N GLU A 525 -14.45 -7.62 26.74
CA GLU A 525 -14.27 -8.05 25.35
C GLU A 525 -13.81 -6.89 24.47
N PRO A 526 -12.66 -7.02 23.82
CA PRO A 526 -12.28 -6.07 22.79
C PRO A 526 -13.26 -6.20 21.61
N TYR A 527 -13.85 -5.11 21.21
CA TYR A 527 -14.59 -5.11 19.97
C TYR A 527 -13.85 -4.37 18.88
N GLY A 528 -13.86 -4.96 17.71
CA GLY A 528 -13.31 -4.36 16.51
C GLY A 528 -14.34 -3.47 15.83
N PHE A 529 -13.87 -2.37 15.30
CA PHE A 529 -14.62 -1.59 14.34
C PHE A 529 -13.88 -1.58 13.00
N THR A 530 -14.61 -1.36 11.96
CA THR A 530 -14.03 -1.21 10.63
C THR A 530 -14.05 0.25 10.25
N LEU A 531 -12.88 0.79 9.98
CA LEU A 531 -12.69 2.09 9.35
C LEU A 531 -12.55 1.86 7.85
N THR A 532 -13.48 2.39 7.09
CA THR A 532 -13.39 2.42 5.64
C THR A 532 -13.10 3.85 5.21
N VAL A 533 -11.99 4.02 4.53
CA VAL A 533 -11.65 5.28 3.88
C VAL A 533 -11.85 5.05 2.39
N SER A 534 -12.61 5.89 1.75
CA SER A 534 -12.88 5.79 0.32
C SER A 534 -12.75 7.16 -0.33
N ASP A 535 -12.24 7.16 -1.51
CA ASP A 535 -12.18 8.33 -2.37
C ASP A 535 -12.75 7.97 -3.74
N SER A 536 -13.48 8.91 -4.32
CA SER A 536 -14.09 8.73 -5.63
C SER A 536 -13.06 8.65 -6.76
N ALA A 537 -11.91 9.26 -6.57
CA ALA A 537 -10.81 9.27 -7.54
C ALA A 537 -9.79 8.13 -7.35
N ASP A 538 -10.00 7.24 -6.38
CA ASP A 538 -9.09 6.12 -6.03
C ASP A 538 -7.62 6.55 -5.84
N ASN A 539 -7.42 7.76 -5.30
CA ASN A 539 -6.10 8.40 -5.13
C ASN A 539 -5.62 8.44 -3.67
N LEU A 540 -6.19 7.58 -2.85
CA LEU A 540 -5.80 7.45 -1.45
C LEU A 540 -4.40 6.81 -1.33
N LEU A 541 -3.53 7.48 -0.62
CA LEU A 541 -2.25 6.90 -0.19
C LEU A 541 -2.39 6.38 1.24
N ALA A 542 -2.04 5.12 1.45
CA ALA A 542 -2.11 4.49 2.77
C ALA A 542 -1.33 5.27 3.85
N GLY A 543 -0.21 5.90 3.46
CA GLY A 543 0.60 6.74 4.36
C GLY A 543 -0.03 8.08 4.75
N ASP A 544 -1.09 8.52 4.06
CA ASP A 544 -1.81 9.76 4.36
C ASP A 544 -3.02 9.52 5.27
N ILE A 545 -3.32 8.25 5.59
CA ILE A 545 -4.39 7.89 6.52
C ILE A 545 -3.82 7.89 7.94
N ALA A 546 -4.16 8.91 8.70
CA ALA A 546 -3.71 9.06 10.08
C ALA A 546 -4.90 8.88 11.04
N PRO A 547 -5.15 7.67 11.53
CA PRO A 547 -6.17 7.47 12.54
C PRO A 547 -5.73 8.07 13.88
N VAL A 548 -6.60 8.86 14.48
CA VAL A 548 -6.41 9.38 15.83
C VAL A 548 -7.44 8.73 16.75
N LEU A 549 -6.97 7.97 17.72
CA LEU A 549 -7.82 7.40 18.75
C LEU A 549 -7.83 8.33 19.97
N THR A 550 -9.00 8.80 20.35
CA THR A 550 -9.16 9.64 21.51
C THR A 550 -9.94 8.92 22.61
N ALA A 551 -9.31 8.73 23.73
CA ALA A 551 -9.99 8.26 24.93
C ALA A 551 -10.74 9.41 25.59
N VAL A 552 -11.98 9.17 25.93
CA VAL A 552 -12.82 10.12 26.70
C VAL A 552 -13.03 9.55 28.09
N THR A 553 -12.55 10.27 29.08
CA THR A 553 -12.77 9.92 30.48
C THR A 553 -13.70 10.93 31.13
N CYS A 554 -14.61 10.44 31.97
CA CYS A 554 -15.51 11.25 32.76
C CYS A 554 -15.07 11.17 34.23
N ASP A 555 -14.88 12.31 34.88
CA ASP A 555 -14.58 12.33 36.31
C ASP A 555 -15.84 12.12 37.17
N GLU A 556 -15.69 11.95 38.47
CA GLU A 556 -16.79 11.77 39.40
C GLU A 556 -17.74 12.98 39.47
N SER A 557 -17.32 14.13 38.95
CA SER A 557 -18.10 15.37 38.86
C SER A 557 -18.84 15.54 37.54
N GLY A 558 -18.70 14.60 36.61
CA GLY A 558 -19.35 14.61 35.30
C GLY A 558 -18.61 15.45 34.26
N ASN A 559 -17.36 15.85 34.49
CA ASN A 559 -16.57 16.55 33.48
C ASN A 559 -15.88 15.54 32.57
N TYR A 560 -15.93 15.80 31.27
CA TYR A 560 -15.27 14.99 30.27
C TYR A 560 -13.88 15.56 29.95
N THR A 561 -12.89 14.71 29.97
CA THR A 561 -11.54 14.99 29.45
C THR A 561 -11.24 14.07 28.29
N THR A 562 -10.64 14.64 27.26
CA THR A 562 -10.21 13.87 26.07
C THR A 562 -8.69 13.78 26.07
N GLN A 563 -8.18 12.60 25.78
CA GLN A 563 -6.76 12.34 25.63
C GLN A 563 -6.54 11.52 24.35
N GLU A 564 -5.61 11.95 23.52
CA GLU A 564 -5.17 11.17 22.37
C GLU A 564 -4.43 9.93 22.86
N VAL A 565 -4.76 8.79 22.26
CA VAL A 565 -4.16 7.48 22.60
C VAL A 565 -3.22 7.10 21.47
N GLU A 566 -1.93 6.98 21.79
CA GLU A 566 -0.89 6.53 20.86
C GLU A 566 -1.04 5.03 20.48
#